data_c85aedec2cda75947b61bfc0903cd4a6
#
_entry.id   c85aedec2cda75947b61bfc0903cd4a6
#
_cell.length_a   1.000
_cell.length_b   1.000
_cell.length_c   1.000
_cell.angle_alpha   90.00
_cell.angle_beta   90.00
_cell.angle_gamma   90.00
#
_symmetry.space_group_name_H-M   'P 1'
#
loop_
_entity.id
_entity.type
_entity.pdbx_description
1 polymer ?
#
loop_
_entity_poly.entity_id
_entity_poly.type
_entity_poly.pdbx_seq_one_letter_code
_entity_poly.pdbx_strand_id
1 'polypeptide(L)'
;MSPNRIILVVCLVLIGINSASAKSWRGIEPLHSTRADVERLLGRPTDDKSPYIWTYDSPEERALVYFSPGVPCEEGLPDGWRAPKDTVVGIDVYLNIPRKMSEVLTAGKEYETVQAAHTPGVSWYTDSDEGITFTVEDNVVRRMSYGPAGKEKNYKCGEYKYAAPVVPGVKLKGVEHYPLDEFGNIRYEDAQARLDNFVIQLFTLQEEDPQWRGYIVVYAARRSRIGWAQFKANCYRNYLVRVRKMNPARLFAVDGGYREDMQVQLFLGRADYYPPVLRPTVSPKKAQLIKRRLRSCNE
;
A
#
# COMPACT_ATOMS: atom_id res chain seq x y z
N MET A 1 44.19 66.30 8.54
CA MET A 1 42.77 65.90 8.36
C MET A 1 42.75 64.46 7.88
N SER A 2 42.40 63.52 8.76
CA SER A 2 42.36 62.10 8.45
C SER A 2 40.90 61.64 8.19
N PRO A 3 40.56 61.00 7.10
CA PRO A 3 39.21 60.50 6.92
C PRO A 3 39.09 59.11 7.57
N ASN A 4 38.13 59.00 8.44
CA ASN A 4 37.68 57.75 9.10
C ASN A 4 37.24 56.74 8.04
N ARG A 5 37.91 55.55 8.07
CA ARG A 5 37.43 54.37 7.38
C ARG A 5 36.41 53.65 8.27
N ILE A 6 35.15 53.75 7.90
CA ILE A 6 34.07 52.94 8.45
C ILE A 6 34.17 51.57 7.84
N ILE A 7 34.61 50.58 8.60
CA ILE A 7 34.57 49.15 8.23
C ILE A 7 33.15 48.67 8.53
N LEU A 8 32.36 48.49 7.48
CA LEU A 8 31.04 47.83 7.55
C LEU A 8 31.24 46.30 7.64
N VAL A 9 31.18 45.75 8.85
CA VAL A 9 31.16 44.32 9.07
C VAL A 9 29.76 43.83 8.75
N VAL A 10 29.60 43.27 7.55
CA VAL A 10 28.38 42.54 7.16
C VAL A 10 28.45 41.17 7.81
N CYS A 11 27.83 41.00 8.97
CA CYS A 11 27.55 39.66 9.52
C CYS A 11 26.54 38.98 8.66
N LEU A 12 27.00 38.11 7.76
CA LEU A 12 26.17 37.11 7.05
C LEU A 12 25.73 36.09 8.09
N VAL A 13 24.55 36.30 8.68
CA VAL A 13 23.86 35.26 9.45
C VAL A 13 23.39 34.22 8.45
N LEU A 14 24.19 33.19 8.26
CA LEU A 14 23.73 31.95 7.64
C LEU A 14 22.71 31.33 8.57
N ILE A 15 21.44 31.68 8.36
CA ILE A 15 20.31 30.92 8.93
C ILE A 15 20.36 29.58 8.22
N GLY A 16 20.99 28.62 8.88
CA GLY A 16 20.90 27.22 8.49
C GLY A 16 19.44 26.81 8.58
N ILE A 17 18.75 26.81 7.45
CA ILE A 17 17.46 26.14 7.33
C ILE A 17 17.77 24.66 7.53
N ASN A 18 17.62 24.15 8.75
CA ASN A 18 17.54 22.71 8.99
C ASN A 18 16.25 22.23 8.32
N SER A 19 16.31 22.01 7.03
CA SER A 19 15.33 21.16 6.34
C SER A 19 15.50 19.79 6.96
N ALA A 20 14.48 19.29 7.66
CA ALA A 20 14.43 17.89 8.04
C ALA A 20 14.46 17.10 6.72
N SER A 21 15.66 16.61 6.37
CA SER A 21 15.90 15.79 5.20
C SER A 21 15.62 14.35 5.58
N ALA A 22 14.98 13.61 4.70
CA ALA A 22 14.74 12.19 4.91
C ALA A 22 16.08 11.45 5.09
N LYS A 23 16.09 10.44 5.97
CA LYS A 23 17.29 9.63 6.15
C LYS A 23 17.62 8.88 4.86
N SER A 24 18.86 8.98 4.40
CA SER A 24 19.30 8.32 3.18
C SER A 24 19.78 6.89 3.44
N TRP A 25 19.52 5.99 2.50
CA TRP A 25 20.13 4.67 2.44
C TRP A 25 21.16 4.65 1.30
N ARG A 26 22.44 4.43 1.63
CA ARG A 26 23.56 4.43 0.65
C ARG A 26 23.59 5.66 -0.26
N GLY A 27 23.22 6.84 0.27
CA GLY A 27 23.14 8.09 -0.49
C GLY A 27 21.88 8.28 -1.33
N ILE A 28 20.93 7.35 -1.24
CA ILE A 28 19.62 7.45 -1.90
C ILE A 28 18.61 7.97 -0.88
N GLU A 29 17.93 9.06 -1.23
CA GLU A 29 17.00 9.76 -0.38
C GLU A 29 15.60 9.78 -1.03
N PRO A 30 14.55 9.32 -0.34
CA PRO A 30 13.19 9.39 -0.85
C PRO A 30 12.77 10.81 -1.22
N LEU A 31 12.06 10.98 -2.32
CA LEU A 31 11.63 12.22 -2.98
C LEU A 31 12.75 13.10 -3.57
N HIS A 32 14.02 12.83 -3.25
CA HIS A 32 15.16 13.62 -3.73
C HIS A 32 16.04 12.87 -4.72
N SER A 33 16.05 11.54 -4.69
CA SER A 33 16.80 10.72 -5.63
C SER A 33 15.92 10.22 -6.77
N THR A 34 16.53 10.12 -7.96
CA THR A 34 15.90 9.57 -9.16
C THR A 34 16.38 8.16 -9.46
N ARG A 35 15.72 7.46 -10.39
CA ARG A 35 16.17 6.16 -10.91
C ARG A 35 17.62 6.21 -11.42
N ALA A 36 17.98 7.30 -12.11
CA ALA A 36 19.35 7.49 -12.61
C ALA A 36 20.36 7.63 -11.46
N ASP A 37 19.98 8.28 -10.36
CA ASP A 37 20.86 8.36 -9.16
C ASP A 37 21.04 7.00 -8.53
N VAL A 38 19.97 6.18 -8.44
CA VAL A 38 20.05 4.82 -7.91
C VAL A 38 20.98 3.97 -8.77
N GLU A 39 20.85 3.99 -10.09
CA GLU A 39 21.73 3.25 -11.00
C GLU A 39 23.19 3.73 -10.92
N ARG A 40 23.41 5.04 -10.81
CA ARG A 40 24.75 5.61 -10.65
C ARG A 40 25.43 5.21 -9.34
N LEU A 41 24.66 5.11 -8.23
CA LEU A 41 25.18 4.83 -6.89
C LEU A 41 25.33 3.33 -6.61
N LEU A 42 24.39 2.50 -7.08
CA LEU A 42 24.32 1.07 -6.76
C LEU A 42 24.63 0.17 -7.95
N GLY A 43 24.71 0.73 -9.18
CA GLY A 43 24.82 -0.06 -10.39
C GLY A 43 23.50 -0.68 -10.82
N ARG A 44 23.57 -1.75 -11.63
CA ARG A 44 22.38 -2.45 -12.10
C ARG A 44 21.70 -3.24 -10.98
N PRO A 45 20.36 -3.22 -10.91
CA PRO A 45 19.63 -4.03 -9.93
C PRO A 45 19.78 -5.53 -10.23
N THR A 46 19.56 -6.36 -9.21
CA THR A 46 19.48 -7.82 -9.35
C THR A 46 18.17 -8.26 -9.98
N ASP A 47 17.09 -7.48 -9.78
CA ASP A 47 15.81 -7.67 -10.46
C ASP A 47 15.17 -6.30 -10.78
N ASP A 48 14.80 -6.10 -12.05
CA ASP A 48 14.16 -4.89 -12.61
C ASP A 48 12.88 -5.19 -13.40
N LYS A 49 12.31 -6.41 -13.23
CA LYS A 49 11.11 -6.83 -13.96
C LYS A 49 9.90 -5.93 -13.70
N SER A 50 9.83 -5.32 -12.52
CA SER A 50 8.84 -4.31 -12.21
C SER A 50 9.31 -2.92 -12.66
N PRO A 51 8.50 -2.15 -13.41
CA PRO A 51 8.86 -0.79 -13.79
C PRO A 51 8.91 0.19 -12.60
N TYR A 52 8.38 -0.22 -11.43
CA TYR A 52 8.26 0.63 -10.25
C TYR A 52 9.05 0.13 -9.04
N ILE A 53 9.70 -1.04 -9.13
CA ILE A 53 10.44 -1.63 -8.02
C ILE A 53 11.72 -2.23 -8.58
N TRP A 54 12.85 -1.81 -8.05
CA TRP A 54 14.14 -2.44 -8.28
C TRP A 54 14.62 -3.16 -7.03
N THR A 55 15.17 -4.36 -7.22
CA THR A 55 15.74 -5.16 -6.14
C THR A 55 17.26 -5.15 -6.21
N TYR A 56 17.89 -5.01 -5.06
CA TYR A 56 19.32 -5.13 -4.86
C TYR A 56 19.60 -6.18 -3.79
N ASP A 57 20.24 -7.27 -4.15
CA ASP A 57 20.63 -8.32 -3.23
C ASP A 57 22.12 -8.25 -2.92
N SER A 58 22.48 -8.33 -1.65
CA SER A 58 23.84 -8.52 -1.15
C SER A 58 23.88 -9.61 -0.07
N PRO A 59 25.07 -10.09 0.35
CA PRO A 59 25.16 -11.04 1.45
C PRO A 59 24.55 -10.53 2.76
N GLU A 60 24.61 -9.21 3.01
CA GLU A 60 24.16 -8.58 4.26
C GLU A 60 22.68 -8.21 4.23
N GLU A 61 22.16 -7.82 3.06
CA GLU A 61 20.82 -7.26 2.96
C GLU A 61 20.19 -7.41 1.56
N ARG A 62 18.87 -7.43 1.51
CA ARG A 62 18.07 -7.24 0.29
C ARG A 62 17.37 -5.90 0.37
N ALA A 63 17.51 -5.06 -0.64
CA ALA A 63 16.81 -3.78 -0.71
C ALA A 63 15.82 -3.73 -1.87
N LEU A 64 14.64 -3.20 -1.61
CA LEU A 64 13.62 -2.88 -2.59
C LEU A 64 13.51 -1.36 -2.71
N VAL A 65 13.81 -0.81 -3.87
CA VAL A 65 13.71 0.62 -4.17
C VAL A 65 12.45 0.87 -4.97
N TYR A 66 11.55 1.71 -4.44
CA TYR A 66 10.24 2.02 -5.03
C TYR A 66 10.30 3.35 -5.77
N PHE A 67 9.78 3.38 -7.00
CA PHE A 67 9.76 4.56 -7.86
C PHE A 67 8.35 5.06 -8.11
N SER A 68 8.20 6.38 -8.15
CA SER A 68 6.95 7.02 -8.54
C SER A 68 6.60 6.68 -9.99
N PRO A 69 5.34 6.30 -10.28
CA PRO A 69 4.86 6.14 -11.65
C PRO A 69 4.68 7.49 -12.39
N GLY A 70 4.83 8.63 -11.69
CA GLY A 70 4.59 9.96 -12.23
C GLY A 70 3.12 10.27 -12.51
N VAL A 71 2.21 9.48 -11.94
CA VAL A 71 0.76 9.75 -12.03
C VAL A 71 0.40 10.77 -10.96
N PRO A 72 -0.22 11.92 -11.32
CA PRO A 72 -0.68 12.89 -10.34
C PRO A 72 -1.67 12.27 -9.37
N CYS A 73 -1.72 12.80 -8.14
CA CYS A 73 -2.78 12.47 -7.20
C CYS A 73 -4.14 12.80 -7.81
N GLU A 74 -4.83 11.81 -8.33
CA GLU A 74 -6.20 11.95 -8.79
C GLU A 74 -7.15 11.52 -7.69
N GLU A 75 -8.30 12.20 -7.57
CA GLU A 75 -9.35 11.77 -6.66
C GLU A 75 -9.71 10.31 -6.95
N GLY A 76 -9.51 9.47 -5.96
CA GLY A 76 -9.90 8.08 -6.01
C GLY A 76 -8.83 7.08 -6.43
N LEU A 77 -7.57 7.46 -6.61
CA LEU A 77 -6.46 6.51 -6.77
C LEU A 77 -5.63 6.43 -5.49
N PRO A 78 -5.49 5.24 -4.89
CA PRO A 78 -4.66 5.02 -3.72
C PRO A 78 -3.18 5.02 -4.09
N ASP A 79 -2.33 5.20 -3.07
CA ASP A 79 -0.87 4.98 -3.13
C ASP A 79 -0.12 5.79 -4.21
N GLY A 80 -0.73 6.85 -4.76
CA GLY A 80 -0.04 7.79 -5.65
C GLY A 80 0.88 8.74 -4.88
N TRP A 81 1.79 9.35 -5.62
CA TRP A 81 2.73 10.34 -5.10
C TRP A 81 2.71 11.60 -5.96
N ARG A 82 2.76 12.76 -5.32
CA ARG A 82 2.98 14.05 -6.00
C ARG A 82 4.46 14.22 -6.34
N ALA A 83 5.03 13.21 -6.98
CA ALA A 83 6.44 13.17 -7.36
C ALA A 83 6.55 12.84 -8.85
N PRO A 84 7.54 13.40 -9.55
CA PRO A 84 7.82 13.07 -10.95
C PRO A 84 8.01 11.57 -11.15
N LYS A 85 7.79 11.10 -12.38
CA LYS A 85 8.10 9.73 -12.75
C LYS A 85 9.57 9.42 -12.43
N ASP A 86 9.83 8.17 -12.01
CA ASP A 86 11.16 7.66 -11.69
C ASP A 86 11.85 8.34 -10.48
N THR A 87 11.11 9.13 -9.68
CA THR A 87 11.57 9.60 -8.36
C THR A 87 11.45 8.46 -7.35
N VAL A 88 12.47 8.25 -6.51
CA VAL A 88 12.41 7.29 -5.39
C VAL A 88 11.38 7.76 -4.38
N VAL A 89 10.42 6.91 -4.01
CA VAL A 89 9.36 7.25 -3.05
C VAL A 89 9.47 6.43 -1.76
N GLY A 90 10.30 5.40 -1.74
CA GLY A 90 10.57 4.59 -0.57
C GLY A 90 11.63 3.54 -0.82
N ILE A 91 12.21 3.01 0.26
CA ILE A 91 13.21 1.94 0.21
C ILE A 91 12.95 1.00 1.38
N ASP A 92 12.78 -0.28 1.12
CA ASP A 92 12.73 -1.32 2.15
C ASP A 92 14.02 -2.12 2.14
N VAL A 93 14.69 -2.18 3.27
CA VAL A 93 15.95 -2.93 3.44
C VAL A 93 15.69 -4.08 4.41
N TYR A 94 15.74 -5.29 3.91
CA TYR A 94 15.64 -6.52 4.68
C TYR A 94 17.04 -7.00 5.06
N LEU A 95 17.30 -7.12 6.35
CA LEU A 95 18.60 -7.56 6.85
C LEU A 95 18.69 -9.10 6.81
N ASN A 96 19.63 -9.63 6.02
CA ASN A 96 19.91 -11.06 6.00
C ASN A 96 20.56 -11.50 7.33
N ILE A 97 21.30 -10.59 7.97
CA ILE A 97 21.88 -10.74 9.31
C ILE A 97 21.17 -9.75 10.22
N PRO A 98 20.23 -10.19 11.09
CA PRO A 98 19.53 -9.30 12.01
C PRO A 98 20.49 -8.60 12.95
N ARG A 99 20.19 -7.33 13.28
CA ARG A 99 20.99 -6.52 14.21
C ARG A 99 20.22 -6.29 15.51
N LYS A 100 20.95 -6.22 16.63
CA LYS A 100 20.28 -5.89 17.91
C LYS A 100 19.66 -4.51 17.82
N MET A 101 18.49 -4.35 18.41
CA MET A 101 17.78 -3.07 18.48
C MET A 101 18.68 -1.96 19.05
N SER A 102 19.45 -2.27 20.10
CA SER A 102 20.37 -1.32 20.74
C SER A 102 21.55 -0.85 19.87
N GLU A 103 21.83 -1.56 18.77
CA GLU A 103 22.90 -1.20 17.82
C GLU A 103 22.39 -0.31 16.69
N VAL A 104 21.06 -0.27 16.48
CA VAL A 104 20.44 0.41 15.35
C VAL A 104 19.65 1.63 15.78
N LEU A 105 18.90 1.54 16.88
CA LEU A 105 18.14 2.66 17.41
C LEU A 105 19.03 3.58 18.26
N THR A 106 18.87 4.88 18.08
CA THR A 106 19.63 5.88 18.83
C THR A 106 19.14 5.94 20.27
N ALA A 107 20.03 5.73 21.21
CA ALA A 107 19.70 5.82 22.63
C ALA A 107 19.18 7.23 23.00
N GLY A 108 18.09 7.30 23.77
CA GLY A 108 17.47 8.57 24.20
C GLY A 108 16.63 9.27 23.12
N LYS A 109 16.52 8.71 21.92
CA LYS A 109 15.60 9.20 20.89
C LYS A 109 14.20 8.60 21.09
N GLU A 110 13.18 9.43 21.00
CA GLU A 110 11.78 8.99 21.03
C GLU A 110 11.37 8.46 19.63
N TYR A 111 10.74 7.28 19.62
CA TYR A 111 10.17 6.66 18.43
C TYR A 111 8.68 6.44 18.63
N GLU A 112 7.91 6.75 17.61
CA GLU A 112 6.52 6.32 17.55
C GLU A 112 6.49 4.79 17.44
N THR A 113 5.94 4.11 18.47
CA THR A 113 5.99 2.65 18.57
C THR A 113 4.61 2.05 18.37
N VAL A 114 4.51 1.09 17.44
CA VAL A 114 3.29 0.32 17.18
C VAL A 114 3.65 -1.17 17.27
N GLN A 115 2.90 -1.91 18.07
CA GLN A 115 3.02 -3.39 18.11
C GLN A 115 2.17 -4.03 17.01
N ALA A 116 2.70 -5.06 16.38
CA ALA A 116 1.95 -5.84 15.42
C ALA A 116 0.81 -6.59 16.13
N ALA A 117 -0.43 -6.34 15.72
CA ALA A 117 -1.61 -6.88 16.39
C ALA A 117 -1.69 -8.43 16.37
N HIS A 118 -1.00 -9.08 15.41
CA HIS A 118 -1.14 -10.52 15.13
C HIS A 118 0.17 -11.29 15.07
N THR A 119 1.29 -10.61 15.24
CA THR A 119 2.60 -11.27 15.24
C THR A 119 3.25 -10.96 16.57
N PRO A 120 3.08 -11.81 17.59
CA PRO A 120 3.74 -11.62 18.89
C PRO A 120 5.25 -11.40 18.70
N GLY A 121 5.82 -10.45 19.42
CA GLY A 121 7.24 -10.11 19.34
C GLY A 121 7.62 -9.14 18.22
N VAL A 122 6.70 -8.79 17.29
CA VAL A 122 6.97 -7.79 16.24
C VAL A 122 6.46 -6.42 16.65
N SER A 123 7.33 -5.42 16.53
CA SER A 123 7.02 -4.00 16.75
C SER A 123 7.64 -3.14 15.67
N TRP A 124 6.98 -2.01 15.36
CA TRP A 124 7.52 -0.96 14.50
C TRP A 124 7.91 0.25 15.33
N TYR A 125 9.12 0.72 15.10
CA TYR A 125 9.67 1.94 15.70
C TYR A 125 9.88 2.96 14.60
N THR A 126 9.08 4.02 14.59
CA THR A 126 9.08 5.04 13.53
C THR A 126 9.66 6.34 14.03
N ASP A 127 10.63 6.84 13.30
CA ASP A 127 11.10 8.21 13.38
C ASP A 127 10.45 9.00 12.23
N SER A 128 9.42 9.74 12.59
CA SER A 128 8.64 10.53 11.62
C SER A 128 9.39 11.71 11.05
N ASP A 129 10.37 12.25 11.78
CA ASP A 129 11.16 13.41 11.36
C ASP A 129 12.25 13.02 10.36
N GLU A 130 12.83 11.83 10.52
CA GLU A 130 13.81 11.25 9.59
C GLU A 130 13.17 10.36 8.50
N GLY A 131 11.87 10.04 8.60
CA GLY A 131 11.19 9.20 7.63
C GLY A 131 11.64 7.75 7.64
N ILE A 132 12.11 7.22 8.78
CA ILE A 132 12.58 5.84 8.89
C ILE A 132 11.72 5.03 9.86
N THR A 133 11.43 3.79 9.48
CA THR A 133 10.72 2.81 10.32
C THR A 133 11.56 1.54 10.45
N PHE A 134 11.77 1.09 11.67
CA PHE A 134 12.43 -0.17 11.99
C PHE A 134 11.39 -1.22 12.33
N THR A 135 11.44 -2.38 11.67
CA THR A 135 10.68 -3.57 12.07
C THR A 135 11.56 -4.41 12.99
N VAL A 136 11.15 -4.54 14.23
CA VAL A 136 11.84 -5.27 15.30
C VAL A 136 11.05 -6.53 15.61
N GLU A 137 11.73 -7.68 15.62
CA GLU A 137 11.20 -8.98 16.02
C GLU A 137 12.12 -9.55 17.10
N ASP A 138 11.56 -9.91 18.24
CA ASP A 138 12.32 -10.48 19.37
C ASP A 138 13.60 -9.69 19.72
N ASN A 139 13.49 -8.36 19.79
CA ASN A 139 14.58 -7.44 20.12
C ASN A 139 15.69 -7.31 19.05
N VAL A 140 15.47 -7.83 17.84
CA VAL A 140 16.37 -7.66 16.70
C VAL A 140 15.67 -6.92 15.54
N VAL A 141 16.39 -6.02 14.88
CA VAL A 141 15.91 -5.33 13.68
C VAL A 141 16.03 -6.27 12.49
N ARG A 142 14.91 -6.51 11.81
CA ARG A 142 14.81 -7.34 10.60
C ARG A 142 14.69 -6.51 9.34
N ARG A 143 14.06 -5.34 9.42
CA ARG A 143 13.84 -4.46 8.28
C ARG A 143 13.96 -3.01 8.69
N MET A 144 14.49 -2.21 7.77
CA MET A 144 14.49 -0.75 7.82
C MET A 144 13.75 -0.24 6.59
N SER A 145 12.74 0.60 6.80
CA SER A 145 11.96 1.23 5.73
C SER A 145 12.24 2.72 5.72
N TYR A 146 12.72 3.23 4.61
CA TYR A 146 13.01 4.65 4.40
C TYR A 146 11.90 5.26 3.55
N GLY A 147 11.30 6.32 4.02
CA GLY A 147 10.24 7.05 3.34
C GLY A 147 10.44 8.56 3.47
N PRO A 148 9.53 9.37 2.91
CA PRO A 148 9.55 10.80 3.07
C PRO A 148 9.47 11.23 4.54
N ALA A 149 10.23 12.26 4.90
CA ALA A 149 10.34 12.77 6.25
C ALA A 149 9.38 13.94 6.52
N GLY A 150 8.99 14.14 7.76
CA GLY A 150 8.29 15.33 8.24
C GLY A 150 7.14 15.77 7.33
N LYS A 151 7.21 17.01 6.82
CA LYS A 151 6.19 17.61 5.92
C LYS A 151 6.10 16.96 4.54
N GLU A 152 7.12 16.25 4.11
CA GLU A 152 7.15 15.58 2.80
C GLU A 152 6.19 14.39 2.71
N LYS A 153 5.70 13.89 3.85
CA LYS A 153 4.58 12.92 3.87
C LYS A 153 3.34 13.43 3.13
N ASN A 154 3.18 14.75 3.02
CA ASN A 154 2.08 15.38 2.27
C ASN A 154 2.20 15.19 0.74
N TYR A 155 3.36 14.74 0.23
CA TYR A 155 3.51 14.34 -1.17
C TYR A 155 2.86 12.99 -1.46
N LYS A 156 2.61 12.18 -0.45
CA LYS A 156 1.77 10.99 -0.62
C LYS A 156 0.34 11.43 -0.90
N CYS A 157 -0.27 10.86 -1.93
CA CYS A 157 -1.69 11.09 -2.20
C CYS A 157 -2.51 10.60 -1.01
N GLY A 158 -3.55 11.36 -0.64
CA GLY A 158 -4.39 11.00 0.50
C GLY A 158 -5.00 9.61 0.32
N GLU A 159 -5.26 8.95 1.44
CA GLU A 159 -5.86 7.63 1.47
C GLU A 159 -7.18 7.61 0.69
N TYR A 160 -7.38 6.51 -0.02
CA TYR A 160 -8.55 6.28 -0.83
C TYR A 160 -9.82 6.21 0.05
N LYS A 161 -10.85 7.00 -0.29
CA LYS A 161 -12.12 7.01 0.45
C LYS A 161 -13.03 5.78 0.25
N TYR A 162 -12.61 4.85 -0.61
CA TYR A 162 -13.37 3.61 -0.81
C TYR A 162 -12.82 2.52 0.10
N ALA A 163 -13.38 2.45 1.29
CA ALA A 163 -13.23 1.29 2.15
C ALA A 163 -14.35 0.29 1.83
N ALA A 164 -14.05 -1.00 1.80
CA ALA A 164 -15.09 -2.00 1.84
C ALA A 164 -15.93 -1.79 3.12
N PRO A 165 -17.23 -2.17 3.11
CA PRO A 165 -18.11 -1.93 4.24
C PRO A 165 -17.56 -2.49 5.55
N VAL A 166 -17.50 -1.67 6.59
CA VAL A 166 -17.16 -2.07 7.94
C VAL A 166 -18.40 -2.62 8.63
N VAL A 167 -18.25 -3.65 9.45
CA VAL A 167 -19.35 -4.15 10.27
C VAL A 167 -19.71 -3.10 11.33
N PRO A 168 -20.93 -2.56 11.38
CA PRO A 168 -21.31 -1.52 12.33
C PRO A 168 -21.12 -1.97 13.78
N GLY A 169 -20.62 -1.07 14.63
CA GLY A 169 -20.49 -1.31 16.08
C GLY A 169 -19.26 -2.13 16.51
N VAL A 170 -18.41 -2.55 15.57
CA VAL A 170 -17.16 -3.28 15.88
C VAL A 170 -15.98 -2.31 15.98
N LYS A 171 -15.24 -2.38 17.10
CA LYS A 171 -13.98 -1.65 17.25
C LYS A 171 -12.89 -2.36 16.47
N LEU A 172 -12.36 -1.68 15.45
CA LEU A 172 -11.33 -2.24 14.59
C LEU A 172 -9.97 -2.28 15.28
N LYS A 173 -9.22 -3.38 15.11
CA LYS A 173 -7.96 -3.66 15.79
C LYS A 173 -6.72 -3.47 14.90
N GLY A 174 -6.88 -3.42 13.57
CA GLY A 174 -5.77 -3.36 12.65
C GLY A 174 -6.13 -3.89 11.27
N VAL A 175 -5.14 -4.34 10.50
CA VAL A 175 -5.34 -4.94 9.17
C VAL A 175 -5.07 -6.44 9.25
N GLU A 176 -6.10 -7.24 9.04
CA GLU A 176 -5.98 -8.69 8.87
C GLU A 176 -6.92 -9.14 7.76
N HIS A 177 -6.38 -9.19 6.55
CA HIS A 177 -7.05 -9.76 5.41
C HIS A 177 -6.02 -10.42 4.50
N TYR A 178 -6.41 -11.53 3.89
CA TYR A 178 -5.56 -12.31 3.01
C TYR A 178 -6.15 -12.33 1.60
N PRO A 179 -5.39 -11.91 0.56
CA PRO A 179 -5.79 -12.16 -0.82
C PRO A 179 -5.75 -13.68 -1.04
N LEU A 180 -6.90 -14.25 -1.41
CA LEU A 180 -6.99 -15.68 -1.68
C LEU A 180 -6.86 -16.00 -3.16
N ASP A 181 -7.51 -15.21 -4.01
CA ASP A 181 -7.52 -15.42 -5.44
C ASP A 181 -7.77 -14.12 -6.21
N GLU A 182 -7.29 -14.08 -7.45
CA GLU A 182 -7.45 -12.95 -8.34
C GLU A 182 -7.64 -13.46 -9.78
N PHE A 183 -8.62 -12.89 -10.51
CA PHE A 183 -8.86 -13.25 -11.90
C PHE A 183 -9.46 -12.09 -12.71
N GLY A 184 -9.23 -12.11 -14.02
CA GLY A 184 -9.76 -11.15 -14.97
C GLY A 184 -11.11 -11.57 -15.56
N ASN A 185 -11.32 -11.21 -16.84
CA ASN A 185 -12.51 -11.60 -17.60
C ASN A 185 -12.43 -13.05 -18.03
N ILE A 186 -13.07 -13.95 -17.29
CA ILE A 186 -13.18 -15.39 -17.56
C ILE A 186 -14.64 -15.78 -17.74
N ARG A 187 -14.89 -17.00 -18.23
CA ARG A 187 -16.27 -17.51 -18.32
C ARG A 187 -16.90 -17.61 -16.93
N TYR A 188 -18.22 -17.48 -16.90
CA TYR A 188 -18.96 -17.45 -15.61
C TYR A 188 -18.79 -18.77 -14.84
N GLU A 189 -18.76 -19.90 -15.53
CA GLU A 189 -18.55 -21.23 -14.95
C GLU A 189 -17.14 -21.35 -14.29
N ASP A 190 -16.11 -20.80 -14.94
CA ASP A 190 -14.76 -20.79 -14.41
C ASP A 190 -14.68 -19.86 -13.16
N ALA A 191 -15.41 -18.72 -13.18
CA ALA A 191 -15.54 -17.87 -12.01
C ALA A 191 -16.27 -18.57 -10.87
N GLN A 192 -17.32 -19.37 -11.15
CA GLN A 192 -18.02 -20.15 -10.13
C GLN A 192 -17.10 -21.17 -9.46
N ALA A 193 -16.24 -21.87 -10.20
CA ALA A 193 -15.27 -22.81 -9.62
C ALA A 193 -14.31 -22.13 -8.65
N ARG A 194 -13.84 -20.92 -8.97
CA ARG A 194 -12.99 -20.11 -8.09
C ARG A 194 -13.73 -19.63 -6.83
N LEU A 195 -15.00 -19.23 -7.02
CA LEU A 195 -15.87 -18.84 -5.90
C LEU A 195 -16.19 -20.04 -4.98
N ASP A 196 -16.28 -21.24 -5.52
CA ASP A 196 -16.47 -22.47 -4.73
C ASP A 196 -15.25 -22.76 -3.85
N ASN A 197 -14.04 -22.64 -4.42
CA ASN A 197 -12.82 -22.76 -3.62
C ASN A 197 -12.73 -21.69 -2.53
N PHE A 198 -13.09 -20.44 -2.84
CA PHE A 198 -13.16 -19.34 -1.89
C PHE A 198 -14.09 -19.66 -0.69
N VAL A 199 -15.26 -20.24 -0.97
CA VAL A 199 -16.23 -20.62 0.06
C VAL A 199 -15.69 -21.74 0.95
N ILE A 200 -15.03 -22.76 0.36
CA ILE A 200 -14.44 -23.86 1.13
C ILE A 200 -13.42 -23.28 2.13
N GLN A 201 -12.53 -22.40 1.68
CA GLN A 201 -11.54 -21.76 2.56
C GLN A 201 -12.20 -20.92 3.65
N LEU A 202 -13.23 -20.14 3.29
CA LEU A 202 -13.96 -19.32 4.25
C LEU A 202 -14.69 -20.19 5.32
N PHE A 203 -15.28 -21.31 4.93
CA PHE A 203 -15.91 -22.23 5.86
C PHE A 203 -14.90 -22.84 6.86
N THR A 204 -13.76 -23.32 6.35
CA THR A 204 -12.70 -23.89 7.21
C THR A 204 -12.26 -22.86 8.27
N LEU A 205 -12.01 -21.61 7.86
CA LEU A 205 -11.64 -20.56 8.82
C LEU A 205 -12.77 -20.20 9.79
N GLN A 206 -14.03 -20.28 9.36
CA GLN A 206 -15.19 -19.99 10.21
C GLN A 206 -15.49 -21.09 11.23
N GLU A 207 -15.07 -22.32 10.99
CA GLU A 207 -15.12 -23.41 11.98
C GLU A 207 -14.18 -23.11 13.15
N GLU A 208 -13.01 -22.53 12.88
CA GLU A 208 -12.04 -22.13 13.91
C GLU A 208 -12.44 -20.80 14.59
N ASP A 209 -12.84 -19.81 13.80
CA ASP A 209 -13.23 -18.49 14.30
C ASP A 209 -14.38 -17.88 13.46
N PRO A 210 -15.58 -17.73 14.04
CA PRO A 210 -16.76 -17.20 13.36
C PRO A 210 -16.63 -15.70 12.96
N GLN A 211 -15.56 -15.01 13.33
CA GLN A 211 -15.31 -13.63 12.91
C GLN A 211 -14.88 -13.50 11.44
N TRP A 212 -14.46 -14.60 10.80
CA TRP A 212 -14.05 -14.55 9.39
C TRP A 212 -15.17 -14.14 8.43
N ARG A 213 -14.81 -13.34 7.45
CA ARG A 213 -15.68 -12.73 6.43
C ARG A 213 -15.04 -12.91 5.06
N GLY A 214 -15.87 -13.00 4.04
CA GLY A 214 -15.44 -13.03 2.64
C GLY A 214 -15.73 -11.70 1.95
N TYR A 215 -14.75 -11.19 1.20
CA TYR A 215 -14.89 -9.97 0.40
C TYR A 215 -14.68 -10.31 -1.07
N ILE A 216 -15.66 -9.93 -1.90
CA ILE A 216 -15.63 -10.09 -3.35
C ILE A 216 -15.50 -8.69 -3.93
N VAL A 217 -14.27 -8.31 -4.26
CA VAL A 217 -13.96 -6.99 -4.82
C VAL A 217 -13.92 -7.11 -6.33
N VAL A 218 -14.72 -6.34 -7.03
CA VAL A 218 -14.75 -6.31 -8.50
C VAL A 218 -14.34 -4.93 -8.99
N TYR A 219 -13.37 -4.87 -9.87
CA TYR A 219 -12.95 -3.67 -10.58
C TYR A 219 -13.52 -3.73 -12.00
N ALA A 220 -14.21 -2.68 -12.42
CA ALA A 220 -14.68 -2.54 -13.79
C ALA A 220 -13.50 -2.17 -14.71
N ALA A 221 -13.54 -2.61 -15.97
CA ALA A 221 -12.61 -2.15 -16.98
C ALA A 221 -12.77 -0.63 -17.24
N ARG A 222 -11.72 0.04 -17.75
CA ARG A 222 -11.77 1.45 -18.16
C ARG A 222 -12.99 1.74 -19.03
N ARG A 223 -13.30 0.85 -19.97
CA ARG A 223 -14.53 0.93 -20.79
C ARG A 223 -15.55 -0.09 -20.29
N SER A 224 -16.51 0.37 -19.52
CA SER A 224 -17.53 -0.49 -18.92
C SER A 224 -18.89 0.22 -18.80
N ARG A 225 -19.93 -0.57 -18.47
CA ARG A 225 -21.26 -0.02 -18.18
C ARG A 225 -21.27 0.62 -16.80
N ILE A 226 -22.07 1.65 -16.61
CA ILE A 226 -22.28 2.31 -15.32
C ILE A 226 -22.76 1.26 -14.29
N GLY A 227 -22.08 1.21 -13.12
CA GLY A 227 -22.42 0.30 -12.01
C GLY A 227 -22.10 -1.17 -12.27
N TRP A 228 -21.30 -1.48 -13.33
CA TRP A 228 -21.02 -2.86 -13.70
C TRP A 228 -20.24 -3.62 -12.62
N ALA A 229 -19.26 -2.99 -11.96
CA ALA A 229 -18.48 -3.63 -10.89
C ALA A 229 -19.38 -4.08 -9.73
N GLN A 230 -20.22 -3.20 -9.21
CA GLN A 230 -21.17 -3.53 -8.13
C GLN A 230 -22.17 -4.60 -8.56
N PHE A 231 -22.67 -4.50 -9.79
CA PHE A 231 -23.62 -5.50 -10.32
C PHE A 231 -22.93 -6.88 -10.38
N LYS A 232 -21.73 -6.98 -10.92
CA LYS A 232 -20.99 -8.25 -11.04
C LYS A 232 -20.61 -8.82 -9.67
N ALA A 233 -20.16 -7.97 -8.73
CA ALA A 233 -19.90 -8.37 -7.36
C ALA A 233 -21.15 -8.96 -6.68
N ASN A 234 -22.31 -8.33 -6.88
CA ASN A 234 -23.58 -8.84 -6.38
C ASN A 234 -23.98 -10.16 -7.04
N CYS A 235 -23.68 -10.37 -8.33
CA CYS A 235 -23.91 -11.64 -9.00
C CYS A 235 -23.13 -12.78 -8.33
N TYR A 236 -21.85 -12.57 -8.06
CA TYR A 236 -21.00 -13.55 -7.40
C TYR A 236 -21.46 -13.82 -5.96
N ARG A 237 -21.75 -12.78 -5.20
CA ARG A 237 -22.32 -12.92 -3.85
C ARG A 237 -23.63 -13.68 -3.86
N ASN A 238 -24.55 -13.37 -4.78
CA ASN A 238 -25.82 -14.05 -4.89
C ASN A 238 -25.68 -15.54 -5.26
N TYR A 239 -24.70 -15.88 -6.10
CA TYR A 239 -24.35 -17.28 -6.36
C TYR A 239 -23.97 -18.00 -5.06
N LEU A 240 -23.06 -17.44 -4.27
CA LEU A 240 -22.63 -18.03 -3.02
C LEU A 240 -23.74 -18.16 -1.98
N VAL A 241 -24.61 -17.14 -1.87
CA VAL A 241 -25.74 -17.15 -0.94
C VAL A 241 -26.81 -18.15 -1.38
N ARG A 242 -27.20 -18.14 -2.65
CA ARG A 242 -28.36 -18.94 -3.12
C ARG A 242 -27.96 -20.38 -3.43
N VAL A 243 -26.82 -20.62 -4.05
CA VAL A 243 -26.38 -21.95 -4.48
C VAL A 243 -25.57 -22.64 -3.39
N ARG A 244 -24.60 -21.92 -2.79
CA ARG A 244 -23.73 -22.50 -1.75
C ARG A 244 -24.25 -22.31 -0.33
N LYS A 245 -25.41 -21.65 -0.16
CA LYS A 245 -26.12 -21.45 1.13
C LYS A 245 -25.28 -20.67 2.15
N MET A 246 -24.35 -19.82 1.67
CA MET A 246 -23.56 -18.96 2.54
C MET A 246 -24.44 -17.96 3.28
N ASN A 247 -24.09 -17.69 4.53
CA ASN A 247 -24.74 -16.63 5.31
C ASN A 247 -24.43 -15.25 4.66
N PRO A 248 -25.45 -14.52 4.18
CA PRO A 248 -25.26 -13.24 3.51
C PRO A 248 -24.60 -12.17 4.39
N ALA A 249 -24.69 -12.25 5.72
CA ALA A 249 -24.03 -11.34 6.65
C ALA A 249 -22.51 -11.54 6.72
N ARG A 250 -22.00 -12.61 6.14
CA ARG A 250 -20.58 -12.95 6.14
C ARG A 250 -19.90 -12.74 4.80
N LEU A 251 -20.62 -12.22 3.79
CA LEU A 251 -20.13 -11.97 2.44
C LEU A 251 -20.37 -10.52 2.04
N PHE A 252 -19.31 -9.84 1.64
CA PHE A 252 -19.34 -8.48 1.14
C PHE A 252 -19.06 -8.44 -0.36
N ALA A 253 -19.99 -7.84 -1.12
CA ALA A 253 -19.83 -7.55 -2.55
C ALA A 253 -19.43 -6.08 -2.69
N VAL A 254 -18.24 -5.83 -3.22
CA VAL A 254 -17.60 -4.52 -3.17
C VAL A 254 -17.27 -4.03 -4.59
N ASP A 255 -17.71 -2.80 -4.90
CA ASP A 255 -17.24 -2.08 -6.07
C ASP A 255 -15.83 -1.57 -5.80
N GLY A 256 -14.85 -2.13 -6.50
CA GLY A 256 -13.44 -1.77 -6.41
C GLY A 256 -13.05 -0.51 -7.21
N GLY A 257 -14.00 0.06 -7.97
CA GLY A 257 -13.71 1.15 -8.91
C GLY A 257 -13.26 0.63 -10.28
N TYR A 258 -12.32 1.32 -10.93
CA TYR A 258 -11.92 1.06 -12.30
C TYR A 258 -10.45 0.67 -12.40
N ARG A 259 -10.15 -0.30 -13.29
CA ARG A 259 -8.80 -0.64 -13.76
C ARG A 259 -8.75 -0.59 -15.28
N GLU A 260 -7.58 -0.77 -15.89
CA GLU A 260 -7.48 -0.85 -17.35
C GLU A 260 -8.35 -2.00 -17.87
N ASP A 261 -8.21 -3.17 -17.26
CA ASP A 261 -9.00 -4.36 -17.51
C ASP A 261 -9.86 -4.72 -16.30
N MET A 262 -10.92 -5.49 -16.55
CA MET A 262 -11.76 -6.05 -15.50
C MET A 262 -10.97 -6.99 -14.60
N GLN A 263 -11.16 -6.87 -13.30
CA GLN A 263 -10.50 -7.74 -12.33
C GLN A 263 -11.40 -8.04 -11.13
N VAL A 264 -11.31 -9.27 -10.65
CA VAL A 264 -11.96 -9.71 -9.40
C VAL A 264 -10.86 -10.10 -8.42
N GLN A 265 -11.00 -9.66 -7.18
CA GLN A 265 -10.14 -10.07 -6.07
C GLN A 265 -11.01 -10.66 -4.97
N LEU A 266 -10.61 -11.82 -4.47
CA LEU A 266 -11.27 -12.50 -3.36
C LEU A 266 -10.39 -12.41 -2.12
N PHE A 267 -10.93 -11.86 -1.03
CA PHE A 267 -10.20 -11.73 0.24
C PHE A 267 -10.93 -12.43 1.36
N LEU A 268 -10.15 -13.02 2.25
CA LEU A 268 -10.59 -13.48 3.55
C LEU A 268 -10.11 -12.48 4.60
N GLY A 269 -10.97 -12.02 5.48
CA GLY A 269 -10.64 -11.05 6.52
C GLY A 269 -11.54 -11.22 7.73
N ARG A 270 -11.11 -10.71 8.88
CA ARG A 270 -11.89 -10.77 10.11
C ARG A 270 -12.79 -9.53 10.25
N ALA A 271 -13.95 -9.71 10.87
CA ALA A 271 -14.92 -8.64 11.08
C ALA A 271 -14.43 -7.52 12.01
N ASP A 272 -13.52 -7.86 12.93
CA ASP A 272 -12.93 -6.94 13.91
C ASP A 272 -11.64 -6.26 13.40
N TYR A 273 -11.37 -6.35 12.10
CA TYR A 273 -10.25 -5.70 11.43
C TYR A 273 -10.70 -4.83 10.26
N TYR A 274 -9.80 -3.94 9.81
CA TYR A 274 -10.08 -3.14 8.64
C TYR A 274 -10.30 -4.02 7.41
N PRO A 275 -11.32 -3.72 6.60
CA PRO A 275 -11.57 -4.46 5.36
C PRO A 275 -10.44 -4.25 4.35
N PRO A 276 -10.38 -5.09 3.28
CA PRO A 276 -9.39 -4.94 2.22
C PRO A 276 -9.38 -3.53 1.62
N VAL A 277 -8.18 -2.98 1.45
CA VAL A 277 -7.98 -1.69 0.79
C VAL A 277 -8.19 -1.85 -0.71
N LEU A 278 -9.08 -1.03 -1.28
CA LEU A 278 -9.37 -1.04 -2.71
C LEU A 278 -8.26 -0.31 -3.48
N ARG A 279 -7.85 -0.87 -4.63
CA ARG A 279 -6.75 -0.35 -5.45
C ARG A 279 -7.15 -0.18 -6.92
N PRO A 280 -8.06 0.75 -7.26
CA PRO A 280 -8.33 1.11 -8.65
C PRO A 280 -7.09 1.77 -9.27
N THR A 281 -6.90 1.59 -10.58
CA THR A 281 -5.79 2.17 -11.34
C THR A 281 -6.25 3.21 -12.37
N VAL A 282 -7.56 3.32 -12.56
CA VAL A 282 -8.20 4.31 -13.44
C VAL A 282 -9.15 5.17 -12.64
N SER A 283 -8.99 6.49 -12.69
CA SER A 283 -9.91 7.39 -12.01
C SER A 283 -11.30 7.37 -12.66
N PRO A 284 -12.38 7.60 -11.89
CA PRO A 284 -13.73 7.67 -12.45
C PRO A 284 -13.89 8.68 -13.57
N LYS A 285 -13.13 9.78 -13.55
CA LYS A 285 -13.14 10.82 -14.61
C LYS A 285 -12.53 10.33 -15.94
N LYS A 286 -11.62 9.36 -15.90
CA LYS A 286 -10.98 8.76 -17.08
C LYS A 286 -11.69 7.51 -17.57
N ALA A 287 -12.64 6.98 -16.82
CA ALA A 287 -13.43 5.84 -17.22
C ALA A 287 -14.38 6.20 -18.36
N GLN A 288 -14.46 5.32 -19.36
CA GLN A 288 -15.33 5.47 -20.52
C GLN A 288 -16.65 4.74 -20.24
N LEU A 289 -17.61 5.45 -19.63
CA LEU A 289 -18.85 4.85 -19.14
C LEU A 289 -19.90 4.70 -20.24
N ILE A 290 -20.41 3.49 -20.39
CA ILE A 290 -21.46 3.14 -21.36
C ILE A 290 -22.82 3.15 -20.64
N LYS A 291 -23.74 3.99 -21.11
CA LYS A 291 -25.14 4.02 -20.64
C LYS A 291 -25.94 2.86 -21.25
N ARG A 292 -25.76 1.65 -20.74
CA ARG A 292 -26.51 0.47 -21.18
C ARG A 292 -26.94 -0.34 -19.96
N ARG A 293 -28.20 -0.82 -19.97
CA ARG A 293 -28.76 -1.61 -18.86
C ARG A 293 -28.00 -2.93 -18.68
N LEU A 294 -27.69 -3.27 -17.42
CA LEU A 294 -27.16 -4.56 -17.01
C LEU A 294 -28.31 -5.57 -16.94
N ARG A 295 -28.18 -6.73 -17.54
CA ARG A 295 -29.29 -7.70 -17.67
C ARG A 295 -28.99 -9.08 -17.10
N SER A 296 -27.75 -9.56 -17.22
CA SER A 296 -27.40 -10.93 -16.86
C SER A 296 -26.06 -10.99 -16.16
N CYS A 297 -25.92 -11.91 -15.21
CA CYS A 297 -24.66 -12.19 -14.53
C CYS A 297 -23.61 -12.87 -15.44
N ASN A 298 -24.04 -13.43 -16.56
CA ASN A 298 -23.18 -14.10 -17.54
C ASN A 298 -22.61 -13.14 -18.60
N GLU A 299 -22.97 -11.84 -18.53
CA GLU A 299 -22.43 -10.82 -19.42
C GLU A 299 -21.05 -10.30 -18.95
#